data_747aeef108db910eea53b2974430de17
#
_entry.id   747aeef108db910eea53b2974430de17
#
_cell.length_a   1.000
_cell.length_b   1.000
_cell.length_c   1.000
_cell.angle_alpha   90.00
_cell.angle_beta   90.00
_cell.angle_gamma   90.00
#
_symmetry.space_group_name_H-M   'P 1'
#
loop_
_entity.id
_entity.type
_entity.pdbx_description
1 polymer ?
#
loop_
_entity_poly.entity_id
_entity_poly.type
_entity_poly.pdbx_seq_one_letter_code
_entity_poly.pdbx_strand_id
1 'polypeptide(L)'
;MKLKTTYLGLELNSPIIVSSSTLTGSVESIKHCAEAGAGAIILKSIFEEQISSEIKREEGYTDEDIYDLYPEAQEYLNTYMRGSEIEIYEKLIRESKKVVDIPVIASINCSDEGEWIKIARELQAAGTDALELN
;
A
#
# COMPACT_ATOMS: atom_id res chain seq x y z
N MET A 1 3.43 16.36 28.15
CA MET A 1 3.50 14.95 28.60
C MET A 1 3.83 14.11 27.35
N LYS A 2 4.98 13.40 27.34
CA LYS A 2 5.32 12.54 26.19
C LYS A 2 4.70 11.16 26.44
N LEU A 3 3.68 10.80 25.68
CA LEU A 3 3.01 9.49 25.74
C LEU A 3 3.73 8.49 24.85
N LYS A 4 5.00 8.18 25.18
CA LYS A 4 5.74 7.13 24.48
C LYS A 4 5.11 5.77 24.73
N THR A 5 5.03 4.94 23.70
CA THR A 5 4.55 3.57 23.77
C THR A 5 5.33 2.68 22.81
N THR A 6 5.10 1.38 22.88
CA THR A 6 5.69 0.41 21.96
C THR A 6 4.58 -0.36 21.25
N TYR A 7 4.69 -0.51 19.95
CA TYR A 7 3.77 -1.27 19.10
C TYR A 7 4.55 -2.09 18.08
N LEU A 8 4.30 -3.39 17.97
CA LEU A 8 5.05 -4.33 17.09
C LEU A 8 6.58 -4.29 17.29
N GLY A 9 7.06 -3.98 18.49
CA GLY A 9 8.48 -3.77 18.76
C GLY A 9 9.04 -2.41 18.32
N LEU A 10 8.21 -1.54 17.73
CA LEU A 10 8.56 -0.19 17.32
C LEU A 10 8.29 0.80 18.45
N GLU A 11 9.24 1.68 18.76
CA GLU A 11 9.03 2.77 19.71
C GLU A 11 8.25 3.91 19.04
N LEU A 12 7.11 4.27 19.65
CA LEU A 12 6.27 5.36 19.18
C LEU A 12 6.35 6.56 20.11
N ASN A 13 6.48 7.76 19.54
CA ASN A 13 6.46 9.01 20.31
C ASN A 13 5.05 9.40 20.78
N SER A 14 4.01 8.81 20.20
CA SER A 14 2.60 9.00 20.50
C SER A 14 1.87 7.67 20.33
N PRO A 15 0.84 7.37 21.15
CA PRO A 15 0.04 6.16 20.99
C PRO A 15 -0.97 6.24 19.83
N ILE A 16 -1.04 7.39 19.14
CA ILE A 16 -1.98 7.60 18.04
C ILE A 16 -1.36 7.09 16.74
N ILE A 17 -1.99 6.11 16.13
CA ILE A 17 -1.63 5.57 14.82
C ILE A 17 -2.71 6.00 13.82
N VAL A 18 -2.31 6.63 12.72
CA VAL A 18 -3.24 6.95 11.62
C VAL A 18 -3.43 5.71 10.78
N SER A 19 -4.65 5.18 10.77
CA SER A 19 -4.98 3.94 10.06
C SER A 19 -5.10 4.14 8.54
N SER A 20 -5.08 3.03 7.81
CA SER A 20 -5.29 2.96 6.36
C SER A 20 -6.52 3.75 5.93
N SER A 21 -6.32 4.78 5.13
CA SER A 21 -7.37 5.69 4.65
C SER A 21 -6.85 6.58 3.51
N THR A 22 -7.71 7.44 2.97
CA THR A 22 -7.31 8.45 1.98
C THR A 22 -6.27 9.43 2.52
N LEU A 23 -6.22 9.68 3.85
CA LEU A 23 -5.22 10.53 4.48
C LEU A 23 -3.80 9.94 4.42
N THR A 24 -3.68 8.65 4.22
CA THR A 24 -2.39 7.94 4.17
C THR A 24 -2.02 7.48 2.76
N GLY A 25 -2.66 8.05 1.74
CA GLY A 25 -2.46 7.71 0.32
C GLY A 25 -1.47 8.61 -0.42
N SER A 26 -0.94 9.66 0.21
CA SER A 26 0.05 10.54 -0.42
C SER A 26 1.12 11.01 0.56
N VAL A 27 2.32 11.27 0.04
CA VAL A 27 3.47 11.72 0.85
C VAL A 27 3.17 13.03 1.60
N GLU A 28 2.47 13.95 0.95
CA GLU A 28 2.11 15.24 1.54
C GLU A 28 1.17 15.06 2.75
N SER A 29 0.11 14.28 2.58
CA SER A 29 -0.83 14.00 3.68
C SER A 29 -0.17 13.23 4.82
N ILE A 30 0.71 12.28 4.52
CA ILE A 30 1.49 11.51 5.51
C ILE A 30 2.36 12.45 6.33
N LYS A 31 3.04 13.39 5.68
CA LYS A 31 3.84 14.42 6.37
C LYS A 31 2.99 15.26 7.31
N HIS A 32 1.82 15.72 6.87
CA HIS A 32 0.89 16.49 7.71
C HIS A 32 0.42 15.68 8.92
N CYS A 33 0.13 14.39 8.76
CA CYS A 33 -0.24 13.50 9.88
C CYS A 33 0.90 13.38 10.90
N ALA A 34 2.14 13.25 10.43
CA ALA A 34 3.31 13.18 11.32
C ALA A 34 3.53 14.50 12.07
N GLU A 35 3.43 15.64 11.37
CA GLU A 35 3.52 16.98 11.98
C GLU A 35 2.41 17.24 13.00
N ALA A 36 1.22 16.67 12.79
CA ALA A 36 0.10 16.70 13.74
C ALA A 36 0.31 15.83 14.99
N GLY A 37 1.38 15.03 15.03
CA GLY A 37 1.76 14.24 16.21
C GLY A 37 1.36 12.78 16.15
N ALA A 38 1.13 12.21 14.99
CA ALA A 38 0.96 10.76 14.83
C ALA A 38 2.22 10.02 15.32
N GLY A 39 2.04 8.89 15.97
CA GLY A 39 3.12 8.01 16.42
C GLY A 39 3.57 7.02 15.34
N ALA A 40 2.66 6.65 14.44
CA ALA A 40 2.92 5.83 13.26
C ALA A 40 1.84 6.07 12.20
N ILE A 41 2.12 5.67 10.97
CA ILE A 41 1.22 5.74 9.82
C ILE A 41 1.03 4.35 9.26
N ILE A 42 -0.23 3.94 9.03
CA ILE A 42 -0.57 2.78 8.20
C ILE A 42 -1.00 3.32 6.83
N LEU A 43 -0.28 2.97 5.79
CA LEU A 43 -0.55 3.43 4.43
C LEU A 43 -1.90 2.92 3.93
N LYS A 44 -2.51 3.65 3.01
CA LYS A 44 -3.72 3.18 2.33
C LYS A 44 -3.47 1.81 1.73
N SER A 45 -4.33 0.82 2.05
CA SER A 45 -4.17 -0.56 1.60
C SER A 45 -4.13 -0.67 0.08
N ILE A 46 -3.28 -1.57 -0.41
CA ILE A 46 -3.38 -2.07 -1.77
C ILE A 46 -4.40 -3.22 -1.75
N PHE A 47 -5.40 -3.12 -2.61
CA PHE A 47 -6.39 -4.17 -2.84
C PHE A 47 -6.24 -4.70 -4.26
N GLU A 48 -6.11 -6.01 -4.41
CA GLU A 48 -6.09 -6.69 -5.70
C GLU A 48 -7.33 -6.34 -6.56
N GLU A 49 -8.50 -6.21 -5.91
CA GLU A 49 -9.75 -5.84 -6.59
C GLU A 49 -9.76 -4.41 -7.14
N GLN A 50 -9.05 -3.46 -6.49
CA GLN A 50 -8.96 -2.09 -6.99
C GLN A 50 -8.07 -2.00 -8.22
N ILE A 51 -6.99 -2.76 -8.26
CA ILE A 51 -6.11 -2.89 -9.42
C ILE A 51 -6.92 -3.37 -10.62
N SER A 52 -7.73 -4.40 -10.45
CA SER A 52 -8.58 -4.96 -11.52
C SER A 52 -9.65 -4.00 -12.01
N SER A 53 -10.23 -3.16 -11.13
CA SER A 53 -11.31 -2.23 -11.50
C SER A 53 -10.81 -0.93 -12.14
N GLU A 54 -9.58 -0.48 -11.83
CA GLU A 54 -8.97 0.69 -12.49
C GLU A 54 -8.53 0.36 -13.92
N ILE A 55 -8.02 -0.85 -14.15
CA ILE A 55 -7.72 -1.37 -15.49
C ILE A 55 -8.96 -1.27 -16.40
N LYS A 56 -10.09 -1.77 -15.92
CA LYS A 56 -11.35 -1.75 -16.67
C LYS A 56 -11.83 -0.34 -17.02
N ARG A 57 -11.51 0.65 -16.18
CA ARG A 57 -11.97 2.04 -16.34
C ARG A 57 -11.11 2.88 -17.28
N GLU A 58 -9.79 2.64 -17.31
CA GLU A 58 -8.88 3.41 -18.16
C GLU A 58 -8.95 2.98 -19.62
N GLU A 59 -9.21 1.72 -19.92
CA GLU A 59 -9.24 1.19 -21.27
C GLU A 59 -10.60 1.22 -21.97
N GLY A 60 -11.70 1.55 -21.24
CA GLY A 60 -13.04 1.70 -21.84
C GLY A 60 -13.67 0.39 -22.31
N TYR A 61 -13.14 -0.75 -21.89
CA TYR A 61 -13.68 -2.07 -22.23
C TYR A 61 -14.79 -2.49 -21.25
N THR A 62 -15.86 -3.09 -21.80
CA THR A 62 -16.88 -3.78 -20.99
C THR A 62 -16.43 -5.20 -20.71
N ASP A 63 -16.96 -5.79 -19.60
CA ASP A 63 -16.63 -7.15 -19.20
C ASP A 63 -16.87 -8.20 -20.31
N GLU A 64 -17.85 -7.96 -21.20
CA GLU A 64 -18.19 -8.86 -22.31
C GLU A 64 -17.18 -8.81 -23.47
N ASP A 65 -16.55 -7.65 -23.71
CA ASP A 65 -15.63 -7.49 -24.84
C ASP A 65 -14.26 -8.17 -24.61
N ILE A 66 -13.83 -8.33 -23.37
CA ILE A 66 -12.52 -8.87 -23.00
C ILE A 66 -12.54 -10.39 -22.90
N TYR A 67 -13.68 -10.98 -22.46
CA TYR A 67 -13.79 -12.42 -22.25
C TYR A 67 -13.72 -13.23 -23.53
N ASP A 68 -14.10 -12.64 -24.66
CA ASP A 68 -14.20 -13.34 -25.94
C ASP A 68 -12.94 -13.30 -26.82
N LEU A 69 -12.00 -12.38 -26.58
CA LEU A 69 -10.93 -12.16 -27.54
C LEU A 69 -9.61 -12.88 -27.24
N TYR A 70 -9.10 -12.87 -26.01
CA TYR A 70 -7.82 -13.55 -25.68
C TYR A 70 -7.63 -13.74 -24.18
N PRO A 71 -7.89 -14.93 -23.60
CA PRO A 71 -7.64 -15.19 -22.17
C PRO A 71 -6.17 -14.98 -21.73
N GLU A 72 -5.22 -15.27 -22.63
CA GLU A 72 -3.78 -15.13 -22.36
C GLU A 72 -3.32 -13.67 -22.30
N ALA A 73 -3.95 -12.79 -23.07
CA ALA A 73 -3.67 -11.35 -23.04
C ALA A 73 -4.13 -10.71 -21.74
N GLN A 74 -5.22 -11.18 -21.17
CA GLN A 74 -5.76 -10.70 -19.90
C GLN A 74 -4.85 -11.04 -18.71
N GLU A 75 -4.30 -12.24 -18.67
CA GLU A 75 -3.34 -12.64 -17.63
C GLU A 75 -2.04 -11.80 -17.73
N TYR A 76 -1.59 -11.51 -18.95
CA TYR A 76 -0.42 -10.65 -19.18
C TYR A 76 -0.67 -9.20 -18.73
N LEU A 77 -1.81 -8.61 -19.11
CA LEU A 77 -2.21 -7.25 -18.71
C LEU A 77 -2.37 -7.15 -17.19
N ASN A 78 -3.07 -8.09 -16.56
CA ASN A 78 -3.22 -8.13 -15.12
C ASN A 78 -1.86 -8.20 -14.40
N THR A 79 -0.94 -9.02 -14.89
CA THR A 79 0.40 -9.15 -14.31
C THR A 79 1.22 -7.87 -14.47
N TYR A 80 1.12 -7.22 -15.63
CA TYR A 80 1.83 -5.96 -15.91
C TYR A 80 1.30 -4.80 -15.05
N MET A 81 -0.03 -4.68 -14.94
CA MET A 81 -0.67 -3.62 -14.16
C MET A 81 -0.45 -3.80 -12.65
N ARG A 82 -0.51 -5.03 -12.15
CA ARG A 82 -0.14 -5.35 -10.75
C ARG A 82 1.30 -4.92 -10.44
N GLY A 83 2.24 -5.16 -11.34
CA GLY A 83 3.62 -4.71 -11.20
C GLY A 83 3.71 -3.19 -11.07
N SER A 84 2.98 -2.45 -11.87
CA SER A 84 2.93 -0.98 -11.85
C SER A 84 2.38 -0.43 -10.52
N GLU A 85 1.29 -1.01 -10.00
CA GLU A 85 0.69 -0.58 -8.72
C GLU A 85 1.62 -0.86 -7.53
N ILE A 86 2.29 -2.00 -7.52
CA ILE A 86 3.27 -2.32 -6.48
C ILE A 86 4.45 -1.33 -6.53
N GLU A 87 4.95 -1.00 -7.72
CA GLU A 87 6.02 0.01 -7.88
C GLU A 87 5.61 1.39 -7.37
N ILE A 88 4.37 1.82 -7.64
CA ILE A 88 3.81 3.07 -7.13
C ILE A 88 3.76 3.05 -5.59
N TYR A 89 3.32 1.94 -5.01
CA TYR A 89 3.25 1.80 -3.57
C TYR A 89 4.62 1.72 -2.90
N GLU A 90 5.56 1.00 -3.49
CA GLU A 90 6.96 1.00 -3.04
C GLU A 90 7.56 2.41 -3.07
N LYS A 91 7.27 3.18 -4.12
CA LYS A 91 7.68 4.58 -4.21
C LYS A 91 7.05 5.41 -3.09
N LEU A 92 5.76 5.23 -2.81
CA LEU A 92 5.09 5.90 -1.68
C LEU A 92 5.79 5.59 -0.35
N ILE A 93 6.15 4.33 -0.09
CA ILE A 93 6.91 3.94 1.10
C ILE A 93 8.25 4.67 1.16
N ARG A 94 9.06 4.57 0.09
CA ARG A 94 10.40 5.17 0.05
C ARG A 94 10.37 6.68 0.22
N GLU A 95 9.43 7.37 -0.43
CA GLU A 95 9.31 8.82 -0.32
C GLU A 95 8.78 9.25 1.04
N SER A 96 7.83 8.52 1.61
CA SER A 96 7.33 8.78 2.95
C SER A 96 8.43 8.64 4.00
N LYS A 97 9.23 7.59 3.93
CA LYS A 97 10.38 7.38 4.83
C LYS A 97 11.46 8.46 4.76
N LYS A 98 11.51 9.25 3.69
CA LYS A 98 12.41 10.39 3.58
C LYS A 98 11.93 11.65 4.30
N VAL A 99 10.60 11.77 4.50
CA VAL A 99 9.98 12.99 4.99
C VAL A 99 9.41 12.89 6.39
N VAL A 100 9.30 11.66 6.96
CA VAL A 100 8.83 11.42 8.33
C VAL A 100 9.82 10.55 9.11
N ASP A 101 9.94 10.83 10.43
CA ASP A 101 10.79 10.09 11.37
C ASP A 101 9.98 9.05 12.19
N ILE A 102 8.70 8.90 11.90
CA ILE A 102 7.80 7.92 12.55
C ILE A 102 7.68 6.66 11.71
N PRO A 103 7.35 5.51 12.32
CA PRO A 103 7.13 4.26 11.59
C PRO A 103 6.08 4.38 10.49
N VAL A 104 6.40 3.80 9.31
CA VAL A 104 5.52 3.68 8.15
C VAL A 104 5.21 2.20 7.95
N ILE A 105 3.94 1.85 8.09
CA ILE A 105 3.42 0.48 8.04
C ILE A 105 2.67 0.31 6.72
N ALA A 106 3.05 -0.67 5.92
CA ALA A 106 2.32 -0.99 4.70
C ALA A 106 1.10 -1.85 5.02
N SER A 107 -0.01 -1.62 4.33
CA SER A 107 -1.24 -2.40 4.45
C SER A 107 -1.54 -3.11 3.15
N ILE A 108 -1.72 -4.42 3.19
CA ILE A 108 -1.94 -5.27 2.02
C ILE A 108 -3.16 -6.18 2.21
N ASN A 109 -3.83 -6.44 1.12
CA ASN A 109 -4.89 -7.45 1.02
C ASN A 109 -4.69 -8.24 -0.28
N CYS A 110 -4.44 -9.55 -0.16
CA CYS A 110 -4.24 -10.45 -1.27
C CYS A 110 -5.19 -11.63 -1.14
N SER A 111 -5.61 -12.20 -2.26
CA SER A 111 -6.48 -13.38 -2.31
C SER A 111 -5.70 -14.70 -2.42
N ASP A 112 -4.46 -14.67 -2.92
CA ASP A 112 -3.63 -15.85 -3.14
C ASP A 112 -2.48 -15.97 -2.13
N GLU A 113 -2.27 -17.19 -1.58
CA GLU A 113 -1.22 -17.44 -0.57
C GLU A 113 0.19 -17.13 -1.09
N GLY A 114 0.48 -17.39 -2.36
CA GLY A 114 1.79 -17.16 -2.96
C GLY A 114 2.09 -15.67 -3.11
N GLU A 115 1.09 -14.86 -3.38
CA GLU A 115 1.22 -13.41 -3.54
C GLU A 115 1.56 -12.71 -2.23
N TRP A 116 0.98 -13.14 -1.10
CA TRP A 116 1.32 -12.58 0.21
C TRP A 116 2.82 -12.53 0.48
N ILE A 117 3.50 -13.65 0.23
CA ILE A 117 4.94 -13.76 0.49
C ILE A 117 5.75 -12.88 -0.46
N LYS A 118 5.37 -12.85 -1.74
CA LYS A 118 6.06 -12.06 -2.75
C LYS A 118 5.94 -10.56 -2.44
N ILE A 119 4.72 -10.07 -2.26
CA ILE A 119 4.45 -8.65 -1.99
C ILE A 119 5.09 -8.24 -0.65
N ALA A 120 4.98 -9.05 0.39
CA ALA A 120 5.61 -8.76 1.68
C ALA A 120 7.13 -8.54 1.55
N ARG A 121 7.83 -9.33 0.73
CA ARG A 121 9.27 -9.18 0.47
C ARG A 121 9.59 -7.89 -0.30
N GLU A 122 8.78 -7.54 -1.28
CA GLU A 122 8.93 -6.32 -2.08
C GLU A 122 8.75 -5.08 -1.19
N LEU A 123 7.70 -5.06 -0.35
CA LEU A 123 7.45 -3.96 0.58
C LEU A 123 8.51 -3.88 1.70
N GLN A 124 9.01 -5.02 2.17
CA GLN A 124 10.15 -5.04 3.09
C GLN A 124 11.39 -4.42 2.45
N ALA A 125 11.67 -4.75 1.18
CA ALA A 125 12.78 -4.17 0.43
C ALA A 125 12.59 -2.67 0.16
N ALA A 126 11.35 -2.19 0.07
CA ALA A 126 11.02 -0.77 -0.05
C ALA A 126 11.26 0.00 1.26
N GLY A 127 11.39 -0.68 2.41
CA GLY A 127 11.74 -0.09 3.70
C GLY A 127 10.59 0.16 4.64
N THR A 128 9.44 -0.54 4.48
CA THR A 128 8.37 -0.50 5.47
C THR A 128 8.83 -1.03 6.83
N ASP A 129 8.34 -0.44 7.91
CA ASP A 129 8.73 -0.83 9.28
C ASP A 129 7.92 -2.03 9.80
N ALA A 130 6.72 -2.23 9.27
CA ALA A 130 5.85 -3.38 9.55
C ALA A 130 4.83 -3.57 8.43
N LEU A 131 4.08 -4.68 8.49
CA LEU A 131 3.00 -4.99 7.57
C LEU A 131 1.69 -5.17 8.33
N GLU A 132 0.62 -4.61 7.81
CA GLU A 132 -0.76 -4.92 8.15
C GLU A 132 -1.31 -5.89 7.10
N LEU A 133 -1.75 -7.05 7.53
CA LEU A 133 -2.39 -8.07 6.69
C LEU A 133 -3.91 -7.97 6.91
N ASN A 134 -4.65 -7.62 5.86
CA ASN A 134 -6.07 -7.29 5.95
C ASN A 134 -6.95 -8.33 5.25
#